data_d75dc27a216872ffdc17a6019dedb588
#
_entry.id   d75dc27a216872ffdc17a6019dedb588
#
_cell.length_a   1.000
_cell.length_b   1.000
_cell.length_c   1.000
_cell.angle_alpha   90.00
_cell.angle_beta   90.00
_cell.angle_gamma   90.00
#
_symmetry.space_group_name_H-M   'P 1'
#
loop_
_entity.id
_entity.type
_entity.pdbx_description
1 polymer ?
#
loop_
_entity_poly.entity_id
_entity_poly.type
_entity_poly.pdbx_seq_one_letter_code
_entity_poly.pdbx_strand_id
1 'polypeptide(L)'
;MPWLRTQLKRAGGAWRGALWRIRHRSHPKRPRRAARPRKFKDKFLQKGRFGTNVPLKKRFRALRWLYGTGAALLAMLILSCTVLGVSYAWLVTDIRVEGASRYRADDLREALGVRPDDLMLGFSASDTERSLRKQFPLLASASLHRALDGTLTLTVREEETLLYTRHYRNYYLLSATTLRVIAVDATPDAWLGYAPAYIGLPEQARLRVGDTLTFAFLPYPGERESGNVATYEVETATAREEFAYVDEVRTAILNSSLARHVTGMELSDRYDLWFLLDGKIKIRLGNTDRLVDKLSLAATVLAKQTEPSGPALLDASDPAAVTYREAPDITLPDWAGSR
;
A
#
# COMPACT_ATOMS: atom_id res chain seq x y z
N MET A 1 -19.67 -0.20 5.09
CA MET A 1 -19.51 0.85 6.10
C MET A 1 -20.79 1.68 6.23
N PRO A 2 -21.77 1.28 7.04
CA PRO A 2 -23.04 2.00 7.19
C PRO A 2 -22.93 3.25 8.08
N TRP A 3 -21.92 3.33 8.96
CA TRP A 3 -21.75 4.41 9.94
C TRP A 3 -21.46 5.79 9.30
N LEU A 4 -20.70 5.85 8.20
CA LEU A 4 -20.38 7.10 7.49
C LEU A 4 -21.61 7.73 6.80
N ARG A 5 -22.58 6.92 6.33
CA ARG A 5 -23.81 7.44 5.70
C ARG A 5 -24.77 8.09 6.70
N THR A 6 -24.77 7.64 7.95
CA THR A 6 -25.60 8.22 9.01
C THR A 6 -25.06 9.56 9.51
N GLN A 7 -23.74 9.75 9.55
CA GLN A 7 -23.11 11.01 9.95
C GLN A 7 -23.32 12.12 8.90
N LEU A 8 -23.21 11.79 7.61
CA LEU A 8 -23.45 12.74 6.53
C LEU A 8 -24.92 13.21 6.45
N LYS A 9 -25.88 12.32 6.78
CA LYS A 9 -27.31 12.72 6.84
C LYS A 9 -27.58 13.65 8.03
N ARG A 10 -26.92 13.50 9.18
CA ARG A 10 -27.05 14.38 10.34
C ARG A 10 -26.45 15.76 10.11
N ALA A 11 -25.29 15.84 9.45
CA ALA A 11 -24.66 17.10 9.09
C ALA A 11 -25.49 17.90 8.09
N GLY A 12 -26.05 17.25 7.06
CA GLY A 12 -26.91 17.91 6.06
C GLY A 12 -28.21 18.48 6.62
N GLY A 13 -28.77 17.87 7.69
CA GLY A 13 -29.96 18.38 8.38
C GLY A 13 -29.71 19.67 9.16
N ALA A 14 -28.57 19.77 9.83
CA ALA A 14 -28.21 20.94 10.64
C ALA A 14 -28.00 22.20 9.78
N TRP A 15 -27.39 22.04 8.59
CA TRP A 15 -27.15 23.16 7.67
C TRP A 15 -28.44 23.69 7.04
N ARG A 16 -29.39 22.85 6.70
CA ARG A 16 -30.70 23.29 6.16
C ARG A 16 -31.50 24.05 7.21
N GLY A 17 -31.45 23.67 8.47
CA GLY A 17 -32.12 24.40 9.55
C GLY A 17 -31.50 25.76 9.84
N ALA A 18 -30.19 25.92 9.68
CA ALA A 18 -29.49 27.19 9.84
C ALA A 18 -29.81 28.17 8.71
N LEU A 19 -29.83 27.71 7.46
CA LEU A 19 -30.20 28.54 6.29
C LEU A 19 -31.68 28.95 6.31
N TRP A 20 -32.59 28.09 6.84
CA TRP A 20 -33.99 28.45 6.99
C TRP A 20 -34.19 29.56 8.01
N ARG A 21 -33.48 29.56 9.14
CA ARG A 21 -33.53 30.62 10.17
C ARG A 21 -33.00 31.97 9.67
N ILE A 22 -32.03 31.96 8.78
CA ILE A 22 -31.52 33.19 8.15
C ILE A 22 -32.53 33.78 7.17
N ARG A 23 -33.28 32.95 6.45
CA ARG A 23 -34.22 33.37 5.40
C ARG A 23 -35.57 33.90 5.95
N HIS A 24 -35.92 33.51 7.18
CA HIS A 24 -37.20 33.92 7.80
C HIS A 24 -37.01 34.84 9.01
N ARG A 25 -35.89 35.54 9.14
CA ARG A 25 -35.81 36.69 10.04
C ARG A 25 -36.74 37.77 9.45
N SER A 26 -37.94 37.87 10.05
CA SER A 26 -38.87 38.96 9.81
C SER A 26 -38.12 40.27 9.91
N HIS A 27 -38.03 41.01 8.80
CA HIS A 27 -37.49 42.34 8.84
C HIS A 27 -38.38 43.16 9.83
N PRO A 28 -37.83 43.83 10.86
CA PRO A 28 -38.59 44.74 11.65
C PRO A 28 -39.12 45.83 10.72
N LYS A 29 -40.46 46.03 10.74
CA LYS A 29 -41.12 47.11 10.00
C LYS A 29 -40.42 48.42 10.37
N ARG A 30 -39.74 49.04 9.43
CA ARG A 30 -39.10 50.34 9.62
C ARG A 30 -40.17 51.32 10.06
N PRO A 31 -39.97 52.09 11.16
CA PRO A 31 -40.92 53.14 11.52
C PRO A 31 -41.00 54.13 10.37
N ARG A 32 -42.23 54.51 10.01
CA ARG A 32 -42.48 55.54 9.04
C ARG A 32 -41.71 56.79 9.43
N ARG A 33 -40.68 57.12 8.65
CA ARG A 33 -39.96 58.40 8.80
C ARG A 33 -40.93 59.51 8.66
N ALA A 34 -41.10 60.27 9.75
CA ALA A 34 -41.79 61.55 9.71
C ALA A 34 -41.18 62.43 8.60
N ALA A 35 -42.07 63.08 7.86
CA ALA A 35 -41.67 63.95 6.76
C ALA A 35 -40.67 65.00 7.27
N ARG A 36 -39.45 64.96 6.78
CA ARG A 36 -38.45 65.99 7.04
C ARG A 36 -38.92 67.30 6.48
N PRO A 37 -38.87 68.40 7.22
CA PRO A 37 -39.22 69.71 6.65
C PRO A 37 -38.28 70.03 5.50
N ARG A 38 -38.86 70.56 4.42
CA ARG A 38 -38.08 71.02 3.27
C ARG A 38 -37.15 72.13 3.73
N LYS A 39 -35.81 71.78 3.85
CA LYS A 39 -34.82 72.83 4.02
C LYS A 39 -34.77 73.71 2.80
N PHE A 40 -35.00 74.97 3.08
CA PHE A 40 -34.76 76.05 2.13
C PHE A 40 -33.39 75.89 1.49
N LYS A 41 -33.33 75.88 0.15
CA LYS A 41 -32.08 75.94 -0.58
C LYS A 41 -31.59 77.38 -0.53
N ASP A 42 -30.74 77.69 0.35
CA ASP A 42 -29.94 78.89 0.30
C ASP A 42 -29.06 78.81 -0.92
N LYS A 43 -29.46 79.59 -1.89
CA LYS A 43 -28.69 79.90 -3.13
C LYS A 43 -27.56 80.85 -2.72
N PHE A 44 -26.50 80.35 -2.14
CA PHE A 44 -25.25 81.12 -2.19
C PHE A 44 -24.54 80.80 -3.49
N LEU A 45 -24.87 81.63 -4.50
CA LEU A 45 -24.10 81.75 -5.71
C LEU A 45 -22.84 82.60 -5.36
N GLN A 46 -21.79 81.93 -5.00
CA GLN A 46 -20.44 82.53 -5.12
C GLN A 46 -20.05 82.47 -6.58
N LYS A 47 -20.22 83.60 -7.27
CA LYS A 47 -19.73 83.83 -8.62
C LYS A 47 -18.21 83.91 -8.59
N GLY A 48 -17.51 82.74 -8.71
CA GLY A 48 -16.09 82.71 -8.96
C GLY A 48 -15.82 82.92 -10.42
N ARG A 49 -15.06 83.99 -10.72
CA ARG A 49 -14.47 84.26 -12.03
C ARG A 49 -13.64 83.09 -12.46
N PHE A 50 -13.77 82.66 -13.67
CA PHE A 50 -13.15 81.56 -14.40
C PHE A 50 -13.93 80.27 -14.39
N GLY A 51 -14.55 80.07 -15.55
CA GLY A 51 -15.38 78.89 -15.86
C GLY A 51 -14.52 77.63 -15.91
N THR A 52 -15.15 76.65 -15.52
CA THR A 52 -15.25 75.22 -15.74
C THR A 52 -15.44 74.52 -14.39
N ASN A 53 -16.67 74.57 -13.87
CA ASN A 53 -17.04 73.69 -12.76
C ASN A 53 -17.20 72.26 -13.26
N VAL A 54 -16.09 71.58 -13.40
CA VAL A 54 -16.12 70.10 -13.45
C VAL A 54 -16.37 69.62 -12.03
N PRO A 55 -17.50 68.96 -11.74
CA PRO A 55 -17.84 68.60 -10.38
C PRO A 55 -16.76 67.66 -9.82
N LEU A 56 -16.04 68.14 -8.80
CA LEU A 56 -14.98 67.39 -8.08
C LEU A 56 -15.39 65.94 -7.77
N LYS A 57 -16.67 65.70 -7.54
CA LYS A 57 -17.20 64.32 -7.34
C LYS A 57 -16.98 63.35 -8.50
N LYS A 58 -16.92 63.80 -9.77
CA LYS A 58 -16.65 62.93 -10.92
C LYS A 58 -15.15 62.56 -11.00
N ARG A 59 -14.22 63.47 -10.64
CA ARG A 59 -12.81 63.20 -10.60
C ARG A 59 -12.44 62.20 -9.53
N PHE A 60 -13.04 62.29 -8.34
CA PHE A 60 -12.80 61.32 -7.25
C PHE A 60 -13.38 59.93 -7.58
N ARG A 61 -14.49 59.81 -8.31
CA ARG A 61 -14.99 58.51 -8.76
C ARG A 61 -14.09 57.87 -9.81
N ALA A 62 -13.62 58.64 -10.78
CA ALA A 62 -12.69 58.15 -11.79
C ALA A 62 -11.36 57.73 -11.17
N LEU A 63 -10.84 58.52 -10.21
CA LEU A 63 -9.58 58.21 -9.49
C LEU A 63 -9.76 56.93 -8.66
N ARG A 64 -10.87 56.77 -7.92
CA ARG A 64 -11.16 55.52 -7.17
C ARG A 64 -11.32 54.33 -8.08
N TRP A 65 -11.88 54.49 -9.27
CA TRP A 65 -11.98 53.41 -10.25
C TRP A 65 -10.62 53.05 -10.82
N LEU A 66 -9.78 54.06 -11.11
CA LEU A 66 -8.40 53.84 -11.56
C LEU A 66 -7.53 53.10 -10.49
N TYR A 67 -7.62 53.52 -9.23
CA TYR A 67 -6.93 52.83 -8.13
C TYR A 67 -7.48 51.41 -7.91
N GLY A 68 -8.79 51.21 -8.04
CA GLY A 68 -9.42 49.89 -7.92
C GLY A 68 -8.98 48.93 -9.03
N THR A 69 -8.97 49.38 -10.28
CA THR A 69 -8.50 48.58 -11.42
C THR A 69 -6.99 48.33 -11.36
N GLY A 70 -6.21 49.33 -10.95
CA GLY A 70 -4.76 49.16 -10.76
C GLY A 70 -4.43 48.13 -9.65
N ALA A 71 -5.15 48.21 -8.52
CA ALA A 71 -5.00 47.25 -7.45
C ALA A 71 -5.43 45.82 -7.88
N ALA A 72 -6.50 45.68 -8.65
CA ALA A 72 -6.93 44.39 -9.17
C ALA A 72 -5.93 43.78 -10.16
N LEU A 73 -5.38 44.61 -11.06
CA LEU A 73 -4.32 44.18 -11.98
C LEU A 73 -3.03 43.78 -11.24
N LEU A 74 -2.63 44.54 -10.22
CA LEU A 74 -1.47 44.20 -9.39
C LEU A 74 -1.70 42.88 -8.63
N ALA A 75 -2.87 42.70 -8.05
CA ALA A 75 -3.24 41.45 -7.37
C ALA A 75 -3.24 40.25 -8.34
N MET A 76 -3.75 40.43 -9.56
CA MET A 76 -3.73 39.41 -10.59
C MET A 76 -2.30 39.09 -11.07
N LEU A 77 -1.43 40.09 -11.17
CA LEU A 77 -0.04 39.91 -11.50
C LEU A 77 0.71 39.13 -10.40
N ILE A 78 0.49 39.50 -9.13
CA ILE A 78 1.08 38.79 -7.98
C ILE A 78 0.59 37.34 -7.95
N LEU A 79 -0.71 37.10 -8.13
CA LEU A 79 -1.28 35.77 -8.19
C LEU A 79 -0.69 34.95 -9.34
N SER A 80 -0.55 35.54 -10.51
CA SER A 80 0.08 34.89 -11.67
C SER A 80 1.55 34.56 -11.42
N CYS A 81 2.32 35.48 -10.84
CA CYS A 81 3.71 35.24 -10.48
C CYS A 81 3.85 34.16 -9.40
N THR A 82 2.95 34.13 -8.41
CA THR A 82 2.99 33.07 -7.39
C THR A 82 2.64 31.71 -7.98
N VAL A 83 1.62 31.63 -8.84
CA VAL A 83 1.24 30.38 -9.52
C VAL A 83 2.39 29.89 -10.42
N LEU A 84 2.98 30.75 -11.23
CA LEU A 84 4.12 30.39 -12.06
C LEU A 84 5.35 30.01 -11.22
N GLY A 85 5.67 30.75 -10.16
CA GLY A 85 6.77 30.46 -9.27
C GLY A 85 6.63 29.12 -8.57
N VAL A 86 5.44 28.82 -8.07
CA VAL A 86 5.11 27.50 -7.48
C VAL A 86 5.21 26.41 -8.54
N SER A 87 4.73 26.65 -9.76
CA SER A 87 4.82 25.64 -10.84
C SER A 87 6.26 25.32 -11.21
N TYR A 88 7.14 26.32 -11.28
CA TYR A 88 8.58 26.11 -11.55
C TYR A 88 9.30 25.42 -10.37
N ALA A 89 8.95 25.75 -9.13
CA ALA A 89 9.55 25.12 -7.94
C ALA A 89 9.13 23.65 -7.76
N TRP A 90 8.15 23.17 -8.53
CA TRP A 90 7.62 21.80 -8.45
C TRP A 90 7.88 20.99 -9.72
N LEU A 91 8.96 21.31 -10.44
CA LEU A 91 9.46 20.47 -11.52
C LEU A 91 10.40 19.40 -10.96
N VAL A 92 10.39 18.23 -11.58
CA VAL A 92 11.35 17.17 -11.28
C VAL A 92 12.70 17.55 -11.83
N THR A 93 13.69 17.76 -10.95
CA THR A 93 15.07 18.12 -11.33
C THR A 93 15.96 16.89 -11.38
N ASP A 94 15.78 15.96 -10.44
CA ASP A 94 16.58 14.74 -10.33
C ASP A 94 15.72 13.58 -9.87
N ILE A 95 16.07 12.36 -10.32
CA ILE A 95 15.38 11.14 -9.91
C ILE A 95 16.40 10.20 -9.29
N ARG A 96 16.26 9.95 -7.99
CA ARG A 96 17.11 9.04 -7.22
C ARG A 96 16.39 7.75 -6.92
N VAL A 97 17.08 6.63 -7.09
CA VAL A 97 16.59 5.31 -6.75
C VAL A 97 17.45 4.75 -5.62
N GLU A 98 16.82 4.37 -4.54
CA GLU A 98 17.45 3.82 -3.34
C GLU A 98 16.91 2.45 -3.00
N GLY A 99 17.79 1.54 -2.52
CA GLY A 99 17.40 0.21 -2.05
C GLY A 99 17.29 -0.85 -3.12
N ALA A 100 17.59 -0.54 -4.39
CA ALA A 100 17.65 -1.52 -5.46
C ALA A 100 18.96 -2.32 -5.38
N SER A 101 18.86 -3.65 -5.39
CA SER A 101 20.01 -4.56 -5.40
C SER A 101 19.98 -5.54 -6.57
N ARG A 102 18.84 -6.10 -6.89
CA ARG A 102 18.64 -7.06 -8.00
C ARG A 102 18.24 -6.36 -9.29
N TYR A 103 17.46 -5.30 -9.17
CA TYR A 103 17.06 -4.49 -10.34
C TYR A 103 18.02 -3.35 -10.56
N ARG A 104 18.27 -3.01 -11.83
CA ARG A 104 19.07 -1.84 -12.18
C ARG A 104 18.27 -0.56 -11.87
N ALA A 105 18.94 0.40 -11.28
CA ALA A 105 18.32 1.68 -10.96
C ALA A 105 17.75 2.40 -12.20
N ASP A 106 18.39 2.21 -13.37
CA ASP A 106 17.96 2.82 -14.61
C ASP A 106 16.65 2.20 -15.14
N ASP A 107 16.47 0.88 -15.00
CA ASP A 107 15.24 0.19 -15.40
C ASP A 107 14.06 0.68 -14.54
N LEU A 108 14.30 0.89 -13.24
CA LEU A 108 13.29 1.44 -12.31
C LEU A 108 12.97 2.90 -12.61
N ARG A 109 13.96 3.72 -13.01
CA ARG A 109 13.74 5.11 -13.46
C ARG A 109 12.89 5.15 -14.72
N GLU A 110 13.22 4.33 -15.70
CA GLU A 110 12.46 4.26 -16.95
C GLU A 110 11.01 3.84 -16.71
N ALA A 111 10.81 2.86 -15.86
CA ALA A 111 9.48 2.37 -15.50
C ALA A 111 8.64 3.35 -14.66
N LEU A 112 9.25 4.32 -14.00
CA LEU A 112 8.54 5.42 -13.36
C LEU A 112 7.72 6.24 -14.37
N GLY A 113 8.18 6.31 -15.63
CA GLY A 113 7.56 7.11 -16.67
C GLY A 113 7.62 8.62 -16.43
N VAL A 114 8.40 9.06 -15.43
CA VAL A 114 8.60 10.47 -15.07
C VAL A 114 9.96 10.92 -15.61
N ARG A 115 9.99 12.09 -16.23
CA ARG A 115 11.21 12.68 -16.79
C ARG A 115 11.61 13.92 -16.02
N PRO A 116 12.88 14.31 -16.07
CA PRO A 116 13.28 15.67 -15.68
C PRO A 116 12.38 16.69 -16.41
N ASP A 117 12.06 17.78 -15.73
CA ASP A 117 11.15 18.84 -16.15
C ASP A 117 9.64 18.50 -16.14
N ASP A 118 9.24 17.28 -15.75
CA ASP A 118 7.84 16.98 -15.50
C ASP A 118 7.33 17.63 -14.21
N LEU A 119 6.02 17.92 -14.17
CA LEU A 119 5.40 18.46 -12.96
C LEU A 119 5.29 17.38 -11.87
N MET A 120 5.86 17.61 -10.69
CA MET A 120 5.79 16.69 -9.54
C MET A 120 4.37 16.34 -9.11
N LEU A 121 3.41 17.23 -9.36
CA LEU A 121 1.99 17.01 -9.06
C LEU A 121 1.23 16.30 -10.19
N GLY A 122 1.86 16.09 -11.34
CA GLY A 122 1.22 15.53 -12.53
C GLY A 122 0.96 14.03 -12.46
N PHE A 123 1.50 13.32 -11.46
CA PHE A 123 1.35 11.87 -11.32
C PHE A 123 0.97 11.47 -9.90
N SER A 124 0.26 10.35 -9.79
CA SER A 124 -0.14 9.76 -8.51
C SER A 124 0.95 8.83 -8.00
N ALA A 125 1.49 9.09 -6.80
CA ALA A 125 2.49 8.23 -6.19
C ALA A 125 1.98 6.79 -6.02
N SER A 126 0.74 6.62 -5.55
CA SER A 126 0.13 5.31 -5.32
C SER A 126 -0.10 4.50 -6.60
N ASP A 127 -0.42 5.16 -7.71
CA ASP A 127 -0.62 4.47 -8.99
C ASP A 127 0.73 4.08 -9.60
N THR A 128 1.74 4.94 -9.47
CA THR A 128 3.11 4.66 -9.88
C THR A 128 3.70 3.48 -9.10
N GLU A 129 3.55 3.49 -7.76
CA GLU A 129 3.97 2.37 -6.90
C GLU A 129 3.30 1.06 -7.29
N ARG A 130 1.99 1.10 -7.56
CA ARG A 130 1.24 -0.08 -8.02
C ARG A 130 1.70 -0.57 -9.39
N SER A 131 2.01 0.34 -10.31
CA SER A 131 2.53 0.02 -11.64
C SER A 131 3.91 -0.62 -11.55
N LEU A 132 4.82 -0.04 -10.76
CA LEU A 132 6.15 -0.59 -10.52
C LEU A 132 6.10 -2.00 -9.95
N ARG A 133 5.26 -2.25 -8.95
CA ARG A 133 5.11 -3.59 -8.35
C ARG A 133 4.54 -4.64 -9.33
N LYS A 134 3.80 -4.21 -10.35
CA LYS A 134 3.34 -5.11 -11.44
C LYS A 134 4.45 -5.43 -12.43
N GLN A 135 5.28 -4.43 -12.76
CA GLN A 135 6.37 -4.60 -13.72
C GLN A 135 7.60 -5.29 -13.11
N PHE A 136 7.84 -5.05 -11.81
CA PHE A 136 8.95 -5.62 -11.04
C PHE A 136 8.43 -6.50 -9.91
N PRO A 137 8.15 -7.76 -10.18
CA PRO A 137 7.47 -8.64 -9.22
C PRO A 137 8.23 -8.89 -7.92
N LEU A 138 9.57 -8.80 -7.92
CA LEU A 138 10.40 -8.96 -6.73
C LEU A 138 10.41 -7.73 -5.80
N LEU A 139 9.71 -6.64 -6.15
CA LEU A 139 9.56 -5.51 -5.25
C LEU A 139 8.54 -5.81 -4.14
N ALA A 140 9.01 -5.86 -2.92
CA ALA A 140 8.18 -5.96 -1.71
C ALA A 140 7.39 -4.66 -1.50
N SER A 141 8.09 -3.52 -1.60
CA SER A 141 7.48 -2.19 -1.53
C SER A 141 8.22 -1.21 -2.43
N ALA A 142 7.50 -0.21 -2.86
CA ALA A 142 8.04 0.96 -3.53
C ALA A 142 7.37 2.18 -2.92
N SER A 143 8.12 3.19 -2.56
CA SER A 143 7.60 4.45 -2.04
C SER A 143 8.25 5.62 -2.74
N LEU A 144 7.44 6.59 -3.13
CA LEU A 144 7.85 7.74 -3.89
C LEU A 144 7.82 8.98 -3.01
N HIS A 145 8.98 9.53 -2.70
CA HIS A 145 9.12 10.74 -1.91
C HIS A 145 9.47 11.94 -2.79
N ARG A 146 8.80 13.06 -2.56
CA ARG A 146 8.98 14.31 -3.29
C ARG A 146 9.64 15.33 -2.37
N ALA A 147 10.82 15.80 -2.73
CA ALA A 147 11.50 16.85 -1.99
C ALA A 147 11.22 18.25 -2.60
N LEU A 148 11.33 19.29 -1.78
CA LEU A 148 11.05 20.66 -2.20
C LEU A 148 12.11 21.23 -3.16
N ASP A 149 13.26 20.58 -3.24
CA ASP A 149 14.36 20.95 -4.15
C ASP A 149 14.19 20.41 -5.58
N GLY A 150 13.07 19.76 -5.86
CA GLY A 150 12.82 19.14 -7.17
C GLY A 150 13.30 17.69 -7.27
N THR A 151 13.91 17.13 -6.22
CA THR A 151 14.35 15.73 -6.22
C THR A 151 13.19 14.78 -5.97
N LEU A 152 13.07 13.78 -6.83
CA LEU A 152 12.15 12.68 -6.69
C LEU A 152 12.91 11.43 -6.23
N THR A 153 12.70 10.99 -5.00
CA THR A 153 13.35 9.78 -4.46
C THR A 153 12.41 8.60 -4.51
N LEU A 154 12.78 7.59 -5.28
CA LEU A 154 12.13 6.27 -5.28
C LEU A 154 12.89 5.37 -4.32
N THR A 155 12.30 5.10 -3.16
CA THR A 155 12.83 4.10 -2.23
C THR A 155 12.14 2.78 -2.51
N VAL A 156 12.92 1.78 -2.90
CA VAL A 156 12.42 0.42 -3.15
C VAL A 156 12.95 -0.53 -2.08
N ARG A 157 12.14 -1.52 -1.78
CA ARG A 157 12.54 -2.65 -0.96
C ARG A 157 12.26 -3.92 -1.73
N GLU A 158 13.28 -4.71 -1.95
CA GLU A 158 13.18 -5.99 -2.64
C GLU A 158 12.87 -7.12 -1.66
N GLU A 159 12.26 -8.18 -2.15
CA GLU A 159 11.99 -9.39 -1.37
C GLU A 159 13.31 -10.09 -1.04
N GLU A 160 13.66 -10.14 0.24
CA GLU A 160 14.90 -10.76 0.70
C GLU A 160 14.82 -12.28 0.67
N THR A 161 13.70 -12.81 1.13
CA THR A 161 13.45 -14.24 1.23
C THR A 161 12.36 -14.65 0.26
N LEU A 162 12.60 -15.68 -0.51
CA LEU A 162 11.71 -16.23 -1.49
C LEU A 162 11.35 -17.66 -1.13
N LEU A 163 10.11 -18.03 -1.42
CA LEU A 163 9.62 -19.40 -1.32
C LEU A 163 9.23 -19.87 -2.71
N TYR A 164 9.26 -21.16 -2.95
CA TYR A 164 8.65 -21.73 -4.13
C TYR A 164 7.81 -22.95 -3.73
N THR A 165 6.75 -23.18 -4.49
CA THR A 165 5.88 -24.35 -4.32
C THR A 165 5.59 -24.99 -5.64
N ARG A 166 5.30 -26.29 -5.61
CA ARG A 166 4.75 -27.00 -6.75
C ARG A 166 3.25 -27.18 -6.53
N HIS A 167 2.45 -26.69 -7.44
CA HIS A 167 1.02 -26.88 -7.41
C HIS A 167 0.53 -27.40 -8.78
N TYR A 168 -0.06 -28.58 -8.80
CA TYR A 168 -0.33 -29.34 -10.03
C TYR A 168 0.95 -29.56 -10.86
N ARG A 169 1.02 -28.97 -12.04
CA ARG A 169 2.14 -29.13 -13.00
C ARG A 169 3.09 -27.95 -13.03
N ASN A 170 2.78 -26.89 -12.31
CA ASN A 170 3.55 -25.65 -12.33
C ASN A 170 4.24 -25.39 -11.00
N TYR A 171 5.34 -24.68 -11.08
CA TYR A 171 6.03 -24.11 -9.94
C TYR A 171 5.66 -22.64 -9.80
N TYR A 172 5.51 -22.20 -8.59
CA TYR A 172 5.14 -20.81 -8.26
C TYR A 172 6.18 -20.23 -7.33
N LEU A 173 6.68 -19.05 -7.67
CA LEU A 173 7.57 -18.26 -6.81
C LEU A 173 6.72 -17.34 -5.94
N LEU A 174 7.00 -17.34 -4.64
CA LEU A 174 6.24 -16.62 -3.62
C LEU A 174 7.15 -15.70 -2.82
N SER A 175 6.63 -14.55 -2.41
CA SER A 175 7.23 -13.75 -1.34
C SER A 175 7.14 -14.49 -0.02
N ALA A 176 8.22 -14.65 0.69
CA ALA A 176 8.22 -15.28 2.01
C ALA A 176 7.50 -14.44 3.06
N THR A 177 7.43 -13.13 2.88
CA THR A 177 6.81 -12.20 3.83
C THR A 177 5.30 -12.13 3.67
N THR A 178 4.81 -12.04 2.42
CA THR A 178 3.39 -11.75 2.13
C THR A 178 2.65 -12.91 1.47
N LEU A 179 3.33 -14.00 1.11
CA LEU A 179 2.83 -15.10 0.29
C LEU A 179 2.22 -14.63 -1.04
N ARG A 180 2.68 -13.47 -1.55
CA ARG A 180 2.28 -13.00 -2.87
C ARG A 180 2.94 -13.86 -3.94
N VAL A 181 2.18 -14.28 -4.91
CA VAL A 181 2.68 -15.03 -6.07
C VAL A 181 3.41 -14.08 -7.01
N ILE A 182 4.70 -14.28 -7.18
CA ILE A 182 5.57 -13.42 -7.96
C ILE A 182 5.62 -13.87 -9.40
N ALA A 183 5.82 -15.18 -9.64
CA ALA A 183 5.96 -15.76 -10.95
C ALA A 183 5.44 -17.21 -10.98
N VAL A 184 5.22 -17.73 -12.18
CA VAL A 184 4.88 -19.12 -12.43
C VAL A 184 5.75 -19.64 -13.58
N ASP A 185 6.24 -20.85 -13.45
CA ASP A 185 7.02 -21.53 -14.50
C ASP A 185 6.75 -23.04 -14.49
N ALA A 186 7.10 -23.69 -15.58
CA ALA A 186 7.06 -25.16 -15.68
C ALA A 186 8.20 -25.83 -14.90
N THR A 187 9.32 -25.13 -14.68
CA THR A 187 10.49 -25.59 -13.92
C THR A 187 10.96 -24.52 -12.95
N PRO A 188 11.53 -24.88 -11.79
CA PRO A 188 12.03 -23.91 -10.82
C PRO A 188 13.43 -23.37 -11.16
N ASP A 189 14.07 -23.83 -12.22
CA ASP A 189 15.49 -23.60 -12.52
C ASP A 189 15.83 -22.09 -12.60
N ALA A 190 14.92 -21.29 -13.16
CA ALA A 190 15.08 -19.84 -13.24
C ALA A 190 15.18 -19.15 -11.88
N TRP A 191 14.70 -19.78 -10.80
CA TRP A 191 14.62 -19.18 -9.47
C TRP A 191 15.61 -19.78 -8.48
N LEU A 192 16.12 -21.00 -8.73
CA LEU A 192 17.06 -21.68 -7.84
C LEU A 192 18.33 -20.86 -7.59
N GLY A 193 18.73 -20.01 -8.55
CA GLY A 193 19.83 -19.06 -8.37
C GLY A 193 19.62 -18.00 -7.30
N TYR A 194 18.38 -17.77 -6.87
CA TYR A 194 18.02 -16.86 -5.74
C TYR A 194 17.91 -17.59 -4.39
N ALA A 195 18.18 -18.90 -4.36
CA ALA A 195 18.11 -19.78 -3.20
C ALA A 195 16.74 -19.73 -2.47
N PRO A 196 15.61 -19.87 -3.16
CA PRO A 196 14.31 -19.91 -2.52
C PRO A 196 14.15 -21.22 -1.74
N ALA A 197 13.43 -21.18 -0.62
CA ALA A 197 13.04 -22.38 0.12
C ALA A 197 11.74 -22.95 -0.46
N TYR A 198 11.60 -24.28 -0.41
CA TYR A 198 10.34 -24.92 -0.80
C TYR A 198 9.24 -24.70 0.26
N ILE A 199 8.01 -24.58 -0.17
CA ILE A 199 6.83 -24.63 0.71
C ILE A 199 5.78 -25.58 0.14
N GLY A 200 5.51 -26.65 0.85
CA GLY A 200 4.39 -27.56 0.58
C GLY A 200 3.09 -26.92 1.08
N LEU A 201 2.11 -26.81 0.21
CA LEU A 201 0.83 -26.16 0.48
C LEU A 201 -0.32 -27.18 0.34
N PRO A 202 -1.42 -27.00 1.09
CA PRO A 202 -2.65 -27.74 0.89
C PRO A 202 -3.19 -27.62 -0.55
N GLU A 203 -3.89 -28.62 -1.03
CA GLU A 203 -4.52 -28.63 -2.38
C GLU A 203 -5.51 -27.48 -2.59
N GLN A 204 -6.09 -26.99 -1.50
CA GLN A 204 -7.03 -25.86 -1.47
C GLN A 204 -6.34 -24.51 -1.77
N ALA A 205 -5.02 -24.49 -1.84
CA ALA A 205 -4.26 -23.27 -2.19
C ALA A 205 -4.65 -22.77 -3.59
N ARG A 206 -4.85 -21.46 -3.69
CA ARG A 206 -5.16 -20.77 -4.94
C ARG A 206 -4.05 -19.77 -5.24
N LEU A 207 -3.31 -20.07 -6.29
CA LEU A 207 -2.11 -19.35 -6.70
C LEU A 207 -2.38 -18.62 -8.01
N ARG A 208 -2.38 -17.29 -7.95
CA ARG A 208 -2.52 -16.44 -9.11
C ARG A 208 -1.43 -15.37 -9.09
N VAL A 209 -0.68 -15.24 -10.19
CA VAL A 209 0.42 -14.28 -10.28
C VAL A 209 -0.06 -12.86 -10.02
N GLY A 210 0.64 -12.17 -9.13
CA GLY A 210 0.33 -10.83 -8.66
C GLY A 210 -0.54 -10.76 -7.40
N ASP A 211 -1.27 -11.83 -7.10
CA ASP A 211 -2.16 -11.90 -5.94
C ASP A 211 -1.47 -12.56 -4.73
N THR A 212 -1.97 -12.31 -3.54
CA THR A 212 -1.58 -13.06 -2.34
C THR A 212 -2.25 -14.43 -2.36
N LEU A 213 -1.53 -15.45 -1.90
CA LEU A 213 -2.06 -16.81 -1.69
C LEU A 213 -3.39 -16.75 -0.94
N THR A 214 -4.37 -17.47 -1.46
CA THR A 214 -5.67 -17.67 -0.82
C THR A 214 -6.01 -19.15 -0.76
N PHE A 215 -7.00 -19.49 0.03
CA PHE A 215 -7.53 -20.87 0.13
C PHE A 215 -8.99 -20.89 -0.24
N ALA A 216 -9.43 -21.95 -0.92
CA ALA A 216 -10.82 -22.15 -1.27
C ALA A 216 -11.13 -23.63 -1.45
N PHE A 217 -12.25 -24.09 -0.91
CA PHE A 217 -12.75 -25.46 -1.13
C PHE A 217 -13.35 -25.66 -2.52
N LEU A 218 -13.73 -24.57 -3.16
CA LEU A 218 -14.39 -24.58 -4.46
C LEU A 218 -13.44 -24.18 -5.58
N PRO A 219 -13.72 -24.57 -6.83
CA PRO A 219 -12.98 -24.12 -8.00
C PRO A 219 -12.99 -22.59 -8.13
N TYR A 220 -12.07 -22.05 -8.92
CA TYR A 220 -12.03 -20.61 -9.21
C TYR A 220 -13.38 -20.09 -9.73
N PRO A 221 -13.78 -18.83 -9.43
CA PRO A 221 -15.06 -18.26 -9.88
C PRO A 221 -15.21 -18.22 -11.39
N GLY A 222 -14.42 -18.50 -12.26
CA GLY A 222 -14.59 -18.61 -13.71
C GLY A 222 -14.81 -20.04 -14.20
N GLU A 223 -14.65 -21.04 -13.33
CA GLU A 223 -14.83 -22.46 -13.65
C GLU A 223 -16.20 -22.97 -13.26
N ARG A 224 -17.00 -22.11 -12.64
CA ARG A 224 -18.38 -22.40 -12.21
C ARG A 224 -19.39 -21.82 -13.21
N GLU A 225 -20.04 -22.65 -13.93
CA GLU A 225 -21.33 -22.33 -14.50
C GLU A 225 -22.37 -22.23 -13.37
N SER A 226 -22.81 -21.03 -13.03
CA SER A 226 -23.95 -20.73 -12.13
C SER A 226 -23.87 -21.16 -10.65
N GLY A 227 -22.83 -20.81 -9.93
CA GLY A 227 -22.81 -20.95 -8.47
C GLY A 227 -23.34 -19.73 -7.72
N ASN A 228 -23.99 -19.91 -6.57
CA ASN A 228 -24.44 -18.83 -5.71
C ASN A 228 -23.20 -18.12 -5.09
N VAL A 229 -23.04 -16.84 -5.40
CA VAL A 229 -21.91 -16.00 -4.92
C VAL A 229 -21.81 -16.00 -3.39
N ALA A 230 -22.96 -15.96 -2.69
CA ALA A 230 -22.97 -15.97 -1.22
C ALA A 230 -22.39 -17.27 -0.63
N THR A 231 -22.70 -18.42 -1.23
CA THR A 231 -22.12 -19.70 -0.80
C THR A 231 -20.61 -19.73 -1.02
N TYR A 232 -20.14 -19.22 -2.15
CA TYR A 232 -18.71 -19.13 -2.43
C TYR A 232 -17.98 -18.24 -1.43
N GLU A 233 -18.53 -17.08 -1.06
CA GLU A 233 -17.93 -16.19 -0.06
C GLU A 233 -17.82 -16.85 1.32
N VAL A 234 -18.84 -17.55 1.77
CA VAL A 234 -18.84 -18.28 3.03
C VAL A 234 -17.79 -19.40 3.03
N GLU A 235 -17.73 -20.20 1.97
CA GLU A 235 -16.76 -21.29 1.87
C GLU A 235 -15.33 -20.79 1.78
N THR A 236 -15.09 -19.65 1.12
CA THR A 236 -13.78 -18.99 1.08
C THR A 236 -13.38 -18.44 2.44
N ALA A 237 -14.32 -17.88 3.21
CA ALA A 237 -14.06 -17.40 4.57
C ALA A 237 -13.70 -18.58 5.50
N THR A 238 -14.45 -19.66 5.44
CA THR A 238 -14.18 -20.89 6.20
C THR A 238 -12.82 -21.49 5.84
N ALA A 239 -12.51 -21.58 4.55
CA ALA A 239 -11.19 -22.04 4.10
C ALA A 239 -10.04 -21.15 4.63
N ARG A 240 -10.24 -19.83 4.66
CA ARG A 240 -9.25 -18.90 5.21
C ARG A 240 -8.99 -19.16 6.69
N GLU A 241 -10.02 -19.42 7.48
CA GLU A 241 -9.88 -19.74 8.90
C GLU A 241 -9.22 -21.11 9.10
N GLU A 242 -9.64 -22.12 8.35
CA GLU A 242 -9.12 -23.48 8.46
C GLU A 242 -7.63 -23.57 8.09
N PHE A 243 -7.19 -22.84 7.07
CA PHE A 243 -5.81 -22.85 6.59
C PHE A 243 -4.96 -21.68 7.13
N ALA A 244 -5.45 -20.93 8.12
CA ALA A 244 -4.70 -19.83 8.75
C ALA A 244 -3.36 -20.31 9.37
N TYR A 245 -3.29 -21.60 9.75
CA TYR A 245 -2.08 -22.21 10.30
C TYR A 245 -0.87 -22.13 9.33
N VAL A 246 -1.10 -22.12 8.02
CA VAL A 246 -0.03 -22.01 7.03
C VAL A 246 0.76 -20.71 7.20
N ASP A 247 0.05 -19.60 7.41
CA ASP A 247 0.70 -18.31 7.64
C ASP A 247 1.36 -18.23 9.02
N GLU A 248 0.71 -18.79 10.04
CA GLU A 248 1.22 -18.86 11.40
C GLU A 248 2.54 -19.65 11.46
N VAL A 249 2.54 -20.88 10.93
CA VAL A 249 3.72 -21.76 10.97
C VAL A 249 4.87 -21.21 10.14
N ARG A 250 4.58 -20.75 8.91
CA ARG A 250 5.57 -20.10 8.06
C ARG A 250 6.22 -18.92 8.79
N THR A 251 5.40 -18.05 9.37
CA THR A 251 5.88 -16.85 10.09
C THR A 251 6.71 -17.22 11.30
N ALA A 252 6.30 -18.23 12.07
CA ALA A 252 7.04 -18.70 13.21
C ALA A 252 8.42 -19.29 12.82
N ILE A 253 8.46 -20.11 11.78
CA ILE A 253 9.71 -20.70 11.27
C ILE A 253 10.64 -19.59 10.77
N LEU A 254 10.17 -18.67 9.95
CA LEU A 254 10.99 -17.60 9.37
C LEU A 254 11.45 -16.55 10.41
N ASN A 255 10.75 -16.41 11.52
CA ASN A 255 11.16 -15.55 12.63
C ASN A 255 12.03 -16.27 13.67
N SER A 256 12.23 -17.57 13.53
CA SER A 256 13.07 -18.33 14.43
C SER A 256 14.57 -18.14 14.14
N SER A 257 15.43 -18.51 15.08
CA SER A 257 16.89 -18.52 14.88
C SER A 257 17.34 -19.50 13.78
N LEU A 258 16.47 -20.43 13.39
CA LEU A 258 16.72 -21.45 12.37
C LEU A 258 16.43 -20.95 10.94
N ALA A 259 15.80 -19.80 10.78
CA ALA A 259 15.31 -19.27 9.50
C ALA A 259 16.34 -19.31 8.36
N ARG A 260 17.61 -18.99 8.65
CA ARG A 260 18.69 -18.90 7.65
C ARG A 260 19.06 -20.25 7.04
N HIS A 261 18.76 -21.34 7.74
CA HIS A 261 19.09 -22.71 7.36
C HIS A 261 17.91 -23.45 6.74
N VAL A 262 16.73 -22.83 6.72
CA VAL A 262 15.53 -23.45 6.16
C VAL A 262 15.66 -23.59 4.65
N THR A 263 15.60 -24.83 4.17
CA THR A 263 15.61 -25.16 2.74
C THR A 263 14.24 -25.53 2.21
N GLY A 264 13.30 -25.86 3.09
CA GLY A 264 11.91 -26.08 2.74
C GLY A 264 11.06 -26.38 3.96
N MET A 265 9.77 -26.23 3.81
CA MET A 265 8.77 -26.52 4.82
C MET A 265 7.58 -27.22 4.18
N GLU A 266 7.02 -28.20 4.87
CA GLU A 266 5.85 -28.96 4.43
C GLU A 266 4.68 -28.62 5.33
N LEU A 267 3.70 -27.91 4.79
CA LEU A 267 2.55 -27.38 5.49
C LEU A 267 1.22 -27.89 4.89
N SER A 268 1.27 -28.91 4.05
CA SER A 268 0.07 -29.46 3.42
C SER A 268 -0.86 -30.16 4.42
N ASP A 269 -0.32 -30.76 5.48
CA ASP A 269 -1.09 -31.41 6.55
C ASP A 269 -0.87 -30.69 7.88
N ARG A 270 -1.96 -30.11 8.46
CA ARG A 270 -1.91 -29.39 9.74
C ARG A 270 -1.52 -30.24 10.95
N TYR A 271 -1.55 -31.58 10.83
CA TYR A 271 -1.23 -32.52 11.91
C TYR A 271 0.15 -33.15 11.74
N ASP A 272 0.80 -33.01 10.58
CA ASP A 272 2.15 -33.49 10.32
C ASP A 272 3.03 -32.39 9.68
N LEU A 273 3.14 -31.27 10.39
CA LEU A 273 3.96 -30.14 9.99
C LEU A 273 5.44 -30.44 10.22
N TRP A 274 6.28 -30.14 9.23
CA TRP A 274 7.72 -30.29 9.36
C TRP A 274 8.46 -29.34 8.42
N PHE A 275 9.74 -29.12 8.69
CA PHE A 275 10.61 -28.33 7.82
C PHE A 275 12.01 -28.95 7.76
N LEU A 276 12.78 -28.55 6.76
CA LEU A 276 14.11 -29.08 6.47
C LEU A 276 15.16 -27.98 6.63
N LEU A 277 16.25 -28.30 7.34
CA LEU A 277 17.42 -27.44 7.48
C LEU A 277 18.57 -27.97 6.63
N ASP A 278 19.23 -27.08 5.89
CA ASP A 278 20.43 -27.33 5.09
C ASP A 278 20.33 -28.56 4.17
N GLY A 279 19.09 -28.91 3.79
CA GLY A 279 18.80 -30.08 2.97
C GLY A 279 19.02 -31.42 3.66
N LYS A 280 19.31 -31.46 4.96
CA LYS A 280 19.72 -32.67 5.68
C LYS A 280 18.89 -32.98 6.93
N ILE A 281 18.52 -31.98 7.70
CA ILE A 281 17.89 -32.20 9.01
C ILE A 281 16.40 -31.95 8.89
N LYS A 282 15.60 -33.03 8.98
CA LYS A 282 14.13 -32.93 9.04
C LYS A 282 13.70 -32.62 10.47
N ILE A 283 12.99 -31.49 10.67
CA ILE A 283 12.44 -31.12 11.96
C ILE A 283 10.93 -31.32 11.89
N ARG A 284 10.41 -32.26 12.66
CA ARG A 284 8.98 -32.55 12.76
C ARG A 284 8.38 -31.74 13.89
N LEU A 285 7.35 -30.94 13.57
CA LEU A 285 6.60 -30.14 14.54
C LEU A 285 5.27 -30.78 14.94
N GLY A 286 4.75 -31.68 14.09
CA GLY A 286 3.43 -32.27 14.27
C GLY A 286 2.32 -31.24 14.02
N ASN A 287 1.74 -30.68 15.06
CA ASN A 287 0.70 -29.66 14.98
C ASN A 287 1.18 -28.27 15.39
N THR A 288 0.30 -27.27 15.37
CA THR A 288 0.61 -25.88 15.73
C THR A 288 0.69 -25.60 17.23
N ASP A 289 0.30 -26.58 18.09
CA ASP A 289 0.30 -26.37 19.53
C ASP A 289 1.70 -26.03 20.06
N ARG A 290 1.83 -24.94 20.82
CA ARG A 290 3.09 -24.51 21.43
C ARG A 290 4.25 -24.37 20.42
N LEU A 291 3.96 -23.89 19.22
CA LEU A 291 4.87 -23.83 18.08
C LEU A 291 6.18 -23.09 18.41
N VAL A 292 6.09 -21.97 19.13
CA VAL A 292 7.27 -21.18 19.54
C VAL A 292 8.17 -21.96 20.49
N ASP A 293 7.58 -22.71 21.42
CA ASP A 293 8.35 -23.56 22.35
C ASP A 293 9.06 -24.69 21.59
N LYS A 294 8.34 -25.37 20.68
CA LYS A 294 8.89 -26.43 19.82
C LYS A 294 10.09 -25.92 19.00
N LEU A 295 9.98 -24.76 18.37
CA LEU A 295 11.06 -24.16 17.59
C LEU A 295 12.26 -23.75 18.46
N SER A 296 12.00 -23.17 19.64
CA SER A 296 13.06 -22.79 20.60
C SER A 296 13.82 -23.99 21.13
N LEU A 297 13.11 -25.07 21.47
CA LEU A 297 13.73 -26.31 21.94
C LEU A 297 14.49 -27.01 20.80
N ALA A 298 13.94 -27.06 19.59
CA ALA A 298 14.63 -27.60 18.43
C ALA A 298 15.96 -26.85 18.19
N ALA A 299 15.96 -25.52 18.23
CA ALA A 299 17.16 -24.71 18.11
C ALA A 299 18.17 -25.01 19.23
N THR A 300 17.71 -25.18 20.47
CA THR A 300 18.55 -25.50 21.62
C THR A 300 19.18 -26.88 21.51
N VAL A 301 18.43 -27.87 21.03
CA VAL A 301 18.95 -29.24 20.82
C VAL A 301 19.98 -29.21 19.70
N LEU A 302 19.68 -28.57 18.56
CA LEU A 302 20.62 -28.50 17.43
C LEU A 302 21.93 -27.79 17.78
N ALA A 303 21.89 -26.74 18.58
CA ALA A 303 23.07 -26.01 19.00
C ALA A 303 24.06 -26.89 19.85
N LYS A 304 23.59 -27.99 20.38
CA LYS A 304 24.40 -28.96 21.15
C LYS A 304 24.86 -30.16 20.31
N GLN A 305 24.35 -30.31 19.11
CA GLN A 305 24.71 -31.43 18.24
C GLN A 305 25.85 -31.04 17.30
N THR A 306 26.65 -32.03 16.95
CA THR A 306 27.60 -31.90 15.85
C THR A 306 26.84 -31.96 14.52
N GLU A 307 27.34 -31.28 13.50
CA GLU A 307 26.73 -31.35 12.19
C GLU A 307 26.64 -32.80 11.70
N PRO A 308 25.46 -33.29 11.29
CA PRO A 308 25.30 -34.69 10.90
C PRO A 308 26.00 -34.97 9.58
N SER A 309 26.58 -36.16 9.48
CA SER A 309 27.25 -36.66 8.28
C SER A 309 26.26 -37.08 7.18
N GLY A 310 24.99 -37.25 7.51
CA GLY A 310 23.92 -37.68 6.63
C GLY A 310 22.54 -37.10 7.03
N PRO A 311 21.45 -37.65 6.52
CA PRO A 311 20.11 -37.27 6.93
C PRO A 311 19.88 -37.48 8.42
N ALA A 312 19.23 -36.50 9.08
CA ALA A 312 18.91 -36.56 10.49
C ALA A 312 17.45 -36.16 10.74
N LEU A 313 16.87 -36.69 11.80
CA LEU A 313 15.53 -36.38 12.28
C LEU A 313 15.60 -35.74 13.66
N LEU A 314 14.99 -34.58 13.78
CA LEU A 314 14.65 -33.99 15.06
C LEU A 314 13.14 -34.02 15.21
N ASP A 315 12.62 -34.80 16.12
CA ASP A 315 11.20 -34.83 16.43
C ASP A 315 10.93 -33.89 17.62
N ALA A 316 10.26 -32.78 17.31
CA ALA A 316 9.82 -31.79 18.27
C ALA A 316 8.27 -31.73 18.34
N SER A 317 7.57 -32.79 17.89
CA SER A 317 6.10 -32.84 17.95
C SER A 317 5.59 -32.77 19.39
N ASP A 318 6.33 -33.33 20.33
CA ASP A 318 6.09 -33.14 21.77
C ASP A 318 7.19 -32.25 22.37
N PRO A 319 6.86 -31.05 22.84
CA PRO A 319 7.87 -30.16 23.46
C PRO A 319 8.42 -30.69 24.77
N ALA A 320 7.82 -31.70 25.41
CA ALA A 320 8.32 -32.32 26.60
C ALA A 320 9.37 -33.42 26.31
N ALA A 321 9.45 -33.94 25.07
CA ALA A 321 10.25 -35.08 24.69
C ALA A 321 10.93 -34.91 23.32
N VAL A 322 11.65 -33.81 23.12
CA VAL A 322 12.36 -33.54 21.86
C VAL A 322 13.51 -34.54 21.70
N THR A 323 13.52 -35.25 20.58
CA THR A 323 14.51 -36.27 20.26
C THR A 323 15.26 -35.93 18.98
N TYR A 324 16.59 -36.22 18.98
CA TYR A 324 17.45 -36.09 17.81
C TYR A 324 18.10 -37.41 17.48
N ARG A 325 18.10 -37.83 16.24
CA ARG A 325 18.80 -39.02 15.75
C ARG A 325 19.29 -38.84 14.33
N GLU A 326 20.44 -39.42 14.00
CA GLU A 326 20.80 -39.66 12.61
C GLU A 326 19.85 -40.71 12.03
N ALA A 327 19.35 -40.48 10.85
CA ALA A 327 18.29 -41.27 10.24
C ALA A 327 18.57 -41.48 8.74
N PRO A 328 19.55 -42.33 8.39
CA PRO A 328 19.87 -42.58 6.98
C PRO A 328 18.72 -43.23 6.21
N ASP A 329 17.74 -43.77 6.92
CA ASP A 329 16.53 -44.40 6.41
C ASP A 329 15.43 -43.36 5.98
N ILE A 330 15.62 -42.09 6.34
CA ILE A 330 14.67 -41.07 5.92
C ILE A 330 14.82 -40.73 4.43
N THR A 331 13.75 -40.97 3.70
CA THR A 331 13.65 -40.47 2.33
C THR A 331 13.41 -38.97 2.37
N LEU A 332 14.38 -38.18 1.92
CA LEU A 332 14.20 -36.75 1.73
C LEU A 332 13.37 -36.51 0.46
N PRO A 333 12.51 -35.48 0.45
CA PRO A 333 11.72 -35.17 -0.75
C PRO A 333 12.62 -34.75 -1.92
N ASP A 334 12.12 -34.96 -3.14
CA ASP A 334 12.86 -34.67 -4.38
C ASP A 334 13.36 -33.21 -4.44
N TRP A 335 12.62 -32.29 -3.86
CA TRP A 335 13.02 -30.88 -3.77
C TRP A 335 14.17 -30.61 -2.79
N ALA A 336 14.49 -31.52 -1.88
CA ALA A 336 15.58 -31.35 -0.91
C ALA A 336 16.97 -31.44 -1.58
N GLY A 337 17.09 -32.11 -2.70
CA GLY A 337 18.35 -32.32 -3.43
C GLY A 337 18.63 -31.31 -4.54
N SER A 338 17.76 -30.33 -4.77
CA SER A 338 17.83 -29.39 -5.90
C SER A 338 18.66 -28.13 -5.65
N ARG A 339 19.67 -28.18 -4.78
CA ARG A 339 20.66 -27.11 -4.60
C ARG A 339 22.00 -27.43 -5.20
#